data_a762b1cf5ea0485b5a4a0d6f540944e8
#
_entry.id   a762b1cf5ea0485b5a4a0d6f540944e8
#
_cell.length_a   1.000
_cell.length_b   1.000
_cell.length_c   1.000
_cell.angle_alpha   90.00
_cell.angle_beta   90.00
_cell.angle_gamma   90.00
#
_symmetry.space_group_name_H-M   'P 1'
#
loop_
_entity.id
_entity.type
_entity.pdbx_description
1 polymer ?
#
loop_
_entity_poly.entity_id
_entity_poly.type
_entity_poly.pdbx_seq_one_letter_code
_entity_poly.pdbx_strand_id
1 'polypeptide(L)'
;MKNKFTSKSKIFLIIFFYLILQINLKAEIIKDFIINGNDRVADETIIIFSNLNVGDEVTQQNLNDTLKELYQTNYFENISINFKDGIVNINVKENPIIQSVIINGVEKDSMLEKIKTITSKVEKYPFVESEINDQINLLKNILKSYGYYFVKLETSIQQNINNSVNLIYDFELGDIAKIKKINFIGDKIFRDNTLRNVILSEETKFWKFLTNNKFLNANRINLDVARLDNFYKNRGFFKADIKSTTAVITNENQFELIFNINAGEKFYFNDISFVNEENLPEETISNFQKKFSKLKNKKYSKKIINNLINDLNDYTLLNDFVFINASFEEKELPENKINVIVNFEDIKKQYVERINIYGNFITDEKVLRNALIIDEGDPFNEVLFKKS
;
A
#
# COMPACT_ATOMS: atom_id res chain seq x y z
N MET A 1 -31.66 68.35 -17.29
CA MET A 1 -32.99 67.74 -17.33
C MET A 1 -33.02 66.56 -16.40
N LYS A 2 -33.61 66.64 -15.20
CA LYS A 2 -33.80 65.53 -14.26
C LYS A 2 -35.14 64.86 -14.59
N ASN A 3 -35.05 63.65 -15.19
CA ASN A 3 -36.26 62.85 -15.41
C ASN A 3 -36.79 62.37 -14.03
N LYS A 4 -37.88 62.93 -13.58
CA LYS A 4 -38.70 62.47 -12.49
C LYS A 4 -39.46 61.21 -12.95
N PHE A 5 -38.92 60.06 -12.73
CA PHE A 5 -39.70 58.81 -12.78
C PHE A 5 -40.85 58.98 -11.77
N THR A 6 -42.06 58.99 -12.25
CA THR A 6 -43.26 59.20 -11.42
C THR A 6 -43.42 57.95 -10.50
N SER A 7 -43.90 58.18 -9.28
CA SER A 7 -44.14 57.15 -8.27
C SER A 7 -44.91 55.91 -8.81
N LYS A 8 -45.82 56.16 -9.75
CA LYS A 8 -46.59 55.09 -10.42
C LYS A 8 -45.74 54.14 -11.28
N SER A 9 -44.68 54.62 -11.92
CA SER A 9 -43.77 53.82 -12.73
C SER A 9 -42.92 52.91 -11.83
N LYS A 10 -42.53 53.35 -10.62
CA LYS A 10 -41.79 52.51 -9.65
C LYS A 10 -42.68 51.41 -9.07
N ILE A 11 -43.94 51.73 -8.78
CA ILE A 11 -44.92 50.77 -8.30
C ILE A 11 -45.20 49.70 -9.36
N PHE A 12 -45.34 50.11 -10.62
CA PHE A 12 -45.55 49.20 -11.74
C PHE A 12 -44.32 48.23 -11.93
N LEU A 13 -43.11 48.77 -11.77
CA LEU A 13 -41.87 47.98 -11.88
C LEU A 13 -41.72 46.97 -10.72
N ILE A 14 -42.15 47.36 -9.52
CA ILE A 14 -42.13 46.45 -8.36
C ILE A 14 -43.20 45.35 -8.51
N ILE A 15 -44.38 45.67 -8.98
CA ILE A 15 -45.44 44.68 -9.23
C ILE A 15 -45.05 43.75 -10.40
N PHE A 16 -44.43 44.28 -11.45
CA PHE A 16 -43.91 43.47 -12.56
C PHE A 16 -42.78 42.51 -12.10
N PHE A 17 -41.87 42.99 -11.23
CA PHE A 17 -40.81 42.16 -10.65
C PHE A 17 -41.36 41.11 -9.69
N TYR A 18 -42.43 41.44 -8.93
CA TYR A 18 -43.11 40.51 -8.05
C TYR A 18 -43.89 39.42 -8.83
N LEU A 19 -44.45 39.78 -10.00
CA LEU A 19 -45.12 38.84 -10.90
C LEU A 19 -44.14 37.87 -11.58
N ILE A 20 -42.91 38.31 -11.89
CA ILE A 20 -41.84 37.47 -12.44
C ILE A 20 -41.29 36.49 -11.38
N LEU A 21 -41.30 36.88 -10.10
CA LEU A 21 -40.89 36.04 -8.99
C LEU A 21 -41.89 34.92 -8.65
N GLN A 22 -43.08 34.92 -9.23
CA GLN A 22 -44.11 33.89 -9.03
C GLN A 22 -44.12 32.82 -10.13
N ILE A 23 -43.04 32.65 -10.90
CA ILE A 23 -42.87 31.46 -11.72
C ILE A 23 -42.58 30.31 -10.73
N ASN A 24 -43.64 29.68 -10.26
CA ASN A 24 -43.53 28.39 -9.57
C ASN A 24 -42.90 27.43 -10.57
N LEU A 25 -41.59 27.22 -10.51
CA LEU A 25 -40.94 26.03 -11.03
C LEU A 25 -41.56 24.85 -10.27
N LYS A 26 -42.63 24.29 -10.82
CA LYS A 26 -43.10 22.98 -10.31
C LYS A 26 -41.98 22.02 -10.62
N ALA A 27 -41.29 21.54 -9.60
CA ALA A 27 -40.42 20.38 -9.72
C ALA A 27 -41.28 19.26 -10.25
N GLU A 28 -40.89 18.69 -11.37
CA GLU A 28 -41.58 17.57 -11.98
C GLU A 28 -41.20 16.30 -11.20
N ILE A 29 -42.22 15.53 -10.77
CA ILE A 29 -42.02 14.30 -10.00
C ILE A 29 -41.97 13.10 -10.92
N ILE A 30 -41.19 12.09 -10.49
CA ILE A 30 -41.10 10.79 -11.17
C ILE A 30 -42.43 10.04 -11.01
N LYS A 31 -43.02 9.67 -12.13
CA LYS A 31 -44.23 8.85 -12.17
C LYS A 31 -43.91 7.40 -12.55
N ASP A 32 -42.90 7.24 -13.43
CA ASP A 32 -42.56 5.90 -13.96
C ASP A 32 -41.12 5.88 -14.50
N PHE A 33 -40.59 4.67 -14.70
CA PHE A 33 -39.30 4.40 -15.32
C PHE A 33 -39.48 3.59 -16.60
N ILE A 34 -38.73 3.94 -17.62
CA ILE A 34 -38.57 3.13 -18.85
C ILE A 34 -37.10 2.81 -19.00
N ILE A 35 -36.78 1.52 -19.00
CA ILE A 35 -35.41 1.03 -19.12
C ILE A 35 -35.27 0.26 -20.43
N ASN A 36 -34.20 0.52 -21.17
CA ASN A 36 -33.94 -0.12 -22.45
C ASN A 36 -32.47 -0.50 -22.58
N GLY A 37 -32.20 -1.59 -23.30
CA GLY A 37 -30.86 -2.02 -23.67
C GLY A 37 -30.15 -2.86 -22.60
N ASN A 38 -30.85 -3.23 -21.54
CA ASN A 38 -30.42 -4.23 -20.57
C ASN A 38 -30.85 -5.65 -21.02
N ASP A 39 -29.92 -6.57 -20.94
CA ASP A 39 -30.15 -8.00 -21.28
C ASP A 39 -30.10 -8.88 -20.03
N ARG A 40 -29.17 -8.63 -19.11
CA ARG A 40 -28.91 -9.44 -17.91
C ARG A 40 -29.26 -8.74 -16.62
N VAL A 41 -29.09 -7.42 -16.58
CA VAL A 41 -29.42 -6.64 -15.39
C VAL A 41 -30.90 -6.32 -15.41
N ALA A 42 -31.64 -6.79 -14.41
CA ALA A 42 -33.07 -6.53 -14.33
C ALA A 42 -33.38 -5.04 -14.16
N ASP A 43 -34.53 -4.58 -14.67
CA ASP A 43 -34.99 -3.21 -14.58
C ASP A 43 -35.00 -2.74 -13.12
N GLU A 44 -35.50 -3.56 -12.21
CA GLU A 44 -35.56 -3.24 -10.77
C GLU A 44 -34.16 -3.01 -10.19
N THR A 45 -33.17 -3.75 -10.65
CA THR A 45 -31.79 -3.57 -10.21
C THR A 45 -31.22 -2.23 -10.67
N ILE A 46 -31.51 -1.83 -11.92
CA ILE A 46 -31.10 -0.53 -12.47
C ILE A 46 -31.79 0.60 -11.71
N ILE A 47 -33.08 0.46 -11.38
CA ILE A 47 -33.82 1.43 -10.57
C ILE A 47 -33.18 1.55 -9.17
N ILE A 48 -32.86 0.45 -8.52
CA ILE A 48 -32.18 0.48 -7.21
C ILE A 48 -30.85 1.19 -7.29
N PHE A 49 -30.02 0.90 -8.29
CA PHE A 49 -28.72 1.56 -8.49
C PHE A 49 -28.86 3.03 -8.89
N SER A 50 -30.00 3.43 -9.48
CA SER A 50 -30.25 4.82 -9.84
C SER A 50 -30.46 5.72 -8.62
N ASN A 51 -30.78 5.13 -7.47
CA ASN A 51 -31.12 5.82 -6.22
C ASN A 51 -32.29 6.83 -6.39
N LEU A 52 -33.17 6.58 -7.37
CA LEU A 52 -34.39 7.36 -7.66
C LEU A 52 -35.63 6.51 -7.40
N ASN A 53 -36.68 7.13 -6.91
CA ASN A 53 -37.96 6.46 -6.64
C ASN A 53 -39.11 7.20 -7.29
N VAL A 54 -40.21 6.48 -7.57
CA VAL A 54 -41.47 7.10 -7.97
C VAL A 54 -41.92 8.06 -6.88
N GLY A 55 -42.24 9.29 -7.25
CA GLY A 55 -42.61 10.38 -6.33
C GLY A 55 -41.47 11.35 -5.98
N ASP A 56 -40.23 11.04 -6.31
CA ASP A 56 -39.10 11.93 -6.08
C ASP A 56 -39.15 13.13 -7.04
N GLU A 57 -38.69 14.30 -6.57
CA GLU A 57 -38.50 15.49 -7.40
C GLU A 57 -37.20 15.33 -8.22
N VAL A 58 -37.31 15.59 -9.53
CA VAL A 58 -36.15 15.48 -10.43
C VAL A 58 -35.45 16.82 -10.57
N THR A 59 -34.17 16.81 -10.30
CA THR A 59 -33.25 17.91 -10.58
C THR A 59 -32.14 17.43 -11.53
N GLN A 60 -31.52 18.33 -12.25
CA GLN A 60 -30.38 18.01 -13.10
C GLN A 60 -29.23 17.37 -12.28
N GLN A 61 -29.11 17.78 -11.01
CA GLN A 61 -28.08 17.22 -10.10
C GLN A 61 -28.37 15.75 -9.82
N ASN A 62 -29.61 15.39 -9.45
CA ASN A 62 -29.98 14.01 -9.17
C ASN A 62 -29.73 13.10 -10.38
N LEU A 63 -30.08 13.55 -11.60
CA LEU A 63 -29.81 12.79 -12.83
C LEU A 63 -28.32 12.59 -13.08
N ASN A 64 -27.48 13.61 -12.81
CA ASN A 64 -26.03 13.47 -12.92
C ASN A 64 -25.44 12.53 -11.87
N ASP A 65 -25.96 12.57 -10.66
CA ASP A 65 -25.51 11.67 -9.59
C ASP A 65 -25.93 10.23 -9.90
N THR A 66 -27.17 10.02 -10.35
CA THR A 66 -27.63 8.71 -10.86
C THR A 66 -26.74 8.18 -11.98
N LEU A 67 -26.36 9.03 -12.93
CA LEU A 67 -25.46 8.64 -14.01
C LEU A 67 -24.11 8.15 -13.46
N LYS A 68 -23.54 8.85 -12.49
CA LYS A 68 -22.29 8.41 -11.83
C LYS A 68 -22.44 7.08 -11.09
N GLU A 69 -23.50 6.96 -10.30
CA GLU A 69 -23.76 5.74 -9.53
C GLU A 69 -23.90 4.52 -10.43
N LEU A 70 -24.66 4.65 -11.52
CA LEU A 70 -24.79 3.59 -12.51
C LEU A 70 -23.46 3.24 -13.19
N TYR A 71 -22.62 4.24 -13.56
CA TYR A 71 -21.28 3.96 -14.11
C TYR A 71 -20.35 3.30 -13.09
N GLN A 72 -20.45 3.65 -11.81
CA GLN A 72 -19.62 3.07 -10.74
C GLN A 72 -19.91 1.58 -10.51
N THR A 73 -21.08 1.08 -10.96
CA THR A 73 -21.38 -0.35 -10.90
C THR A 73 -20.54 -1.20 -11.85
N ASN A 74 -19.91 -0.58 -12.85
CA ASN A 74 -19.17 -1.23 -13.93
C ASN A 74 -19.99 -2.17 -14.83
N TYR A 75 -21.32 -2.28 -14.62
CA TYR A 75 -22.17 -3.11 -15.45
C TYR A 75 -22.40 -2.55 -16.86
N PHE A 76 -22.23 -1.26 -17.06
CA PHE A 76 -22.63 -0.57 -18.28
C PHE A 76 -21.46 0.08 -18.99
N GLU A 77 -21.36 -0.17 -20.31
CA GLU A 77 -20.43 0.49 -21.22
C GLU A 77 -20.91 1.91 -21.55
N ASN A 78 -22.23 2.07 -21.73
CA ASN A 78 -22.85 3.35 -22.04
C ASN A 78 -24.17 3.49 -21.29
N ILE A 79 -24.44 4.71 -20.82
CA ILE A 79 -25.67 5.07 -20.11
C ILE A 79 -26.14 6.42 -20.60
N SER A 80 -27.42 6.53 -20.95
CA SER A 80 -28.06 7.82 -21.15
C SER A 80 -29.36 7.90 -20.34
N ILE A 81 -29.52 9.02 -19.65
CA ILE A 81 -30.70 9.28 -18.82
C ILE A 81 -31.41 10.51 -19.36
N ASN A 82 -32.71 10.41 -19.58
CA ASN A 82 -33.55 11.53 -19.98
C ASN A 82 -34.83 11.51 -19.14
N PHE A 83 -35.25 12.68 -18.68
CA PHE A 83 -36.48 12.87 -17.95
C PHE A 83 -37.45 13.74 -18.72
N LYS A 84 -38.65 13.24 -18.95
CA LYS A 84 -39.69 13.97 -19.70
C LYS A 84 -41.08 13.49 -19.26
N ASP A 85 -41.99 14.45 -19.05
CA ASP A 85 -43.41 14.24 -18.74
C ASP A 85 -43.65 13.35 -17.51
N GLY A 86 -42.70 13.36 -16.54
CA GLY A 86 -42.72 12.54 -15.34
C GLY A 86 -42.11 11.12 -15.54
N ILE A 87 -41.54 10.82 -16.70
CA ILE A 87 -40.95 9.52 -17.00
C ILE A 87 -39.43 9.66 -17.06
N VAL A 88 -38.72 8.82 -16.29
CA VAL A 88 -37.26 8.68 -16.36
C VAL A 88 -36.94 7.57 -17.38
N ASN A 89 -36.36 7.95 -18.52
CA ASN A 89 -35.91 7.01 -19.54
C ASN A 89 -34.41 6.75 -19.33
N ILE A 90 -34.06 5.52 -19.02
CA ILE A 90 -32.67 5.06 -18.85
C ILE A 90 -32.36 4.10 -20.00
N ASN A 91 -31.46 4.49 -20.89
CA ASN A 91 -30.97 3.58 -21.93
C ASN A 91 -29.54 3.17 -21.54
N VAL A 92 -29.31 1.89 -21.52
CA VAL A 92 -28.02 1.30 -21.14
C VAL A 92 -27.48 0.40 -22.26
N LYS A 93 -26.17 0.24 -22.30
CA LYS A 93 -25.48 -0.82 -23.01
C LYS A 93 -24.60 -1.54 -22.00
N GLU A 94 -24.88 -2.82 -21.78
CA GLU A 94 -24.14 -3.61 -20.80
C GLU A 94 -22.72 -3.95 -21.25
N ASN A 95 -21.76 -3.87 -20.32
CA ASN A 95 -20.43 -4.42 -20.51
C ASN A 95 -20.51 -5.95 -20.67
N PRO A 96 -19.72 -6.55 -21.56
CA PRO A 96 -19.66 -8.01 -21.63
C PRO A 96 -19.06 -8.59 -20.35
N ILE A 97 -19.48 -9.79 -19.96
CA ILE A 97 -18.89 -10.49 -18.80
C ILE A 97 -17.65 -11.28 -19.24
N ILE A 98 -16.60 -11.19 -18.46
CA ILE A 98 -15.40 -12.03 -18.65
C ILE A 98 -15.76 -13.47 -18.22
N GLN A 99 -15.94 -14.36 -19.19
CA GLN A 99 -16.30 -15.75 -18.93
C GLN A 99 -15.11 -16.56 -18.41
N SER A 100 -13.95 -16.36 -19.02
CA SER A 100 -12.69 -17.02 -18.65
C SER A 100 -11.50 -16.14 -18.99
N VAL A 101 -10.37 -16.41 -18.32
CA VAL A 101 -9.07 -15.80 -18.62
C VAL A 101 -8.14 -16.85 -19.21
N ILE A 102 -7.51 -16.53 -20.34
CA ILE A 102 -6.52 -17.35 -21.03
C ILE A 102 -5.16 -16.67 -20.91
N ILE A 103 -4.13 -17.42 -20.54
CA ILE A 103 -2.77 -16.92 -20.36
C ILE A 103 -1.83 -17.67 -21.30
N ASN A 104 -1.15 -16.95 -22.17
CA ASN A 104 -0.17 -17.49 -23.11
C ASN A 104 1.23 -16.93 -22.83
N GLY A 105 2.29 -17.64 -23.25
CA GLY A 105 3.69 -17.17 -23.23
C GLY A 105 4.37 -17.28 -21.87
N VAL A 106 3.80 -18.02 -20.91
CA VAL A 106 4.40 -18.25 -19.59
C VAL A 106 4.66 -19.74 -19.40
N GLU A 107 5.91 -20.16 -19.60
CA GLU A 107 6.28 -21.59 -19.51
C GLU A 107 6.51 -22.10 -18.08
N LYS A 108 6.88 -21.19 -17.15
CA LYS A 108 7.24 -21.56 -15.78
C LYS A 108 6.00 -21.70 -14.90
N ASP A 109 5.67 -22.92 -14.47
CA ASP A 109 4.49 -23.22 -13.66
C ASP A 109 4.31 -22.33 -12.44
N SER A 110 5.37 -22.11 -11.68
CA SER A 110 5.30 -21.25 -10.48
C SER A 110 5.00 -19.78 -10.77
N MET A 111 5.33 -19.30 -11.97
CA MET A 111 4.99 -17.96 -12.42
C MET A 111 3.58 -17.93 -12.97
N LEU A 112 3.21 -18.94 -13.75
CA LEU A 112 1.87 -19.10 -14.30
C LEU A 112 0.81 -19.12 -13.18
N GLU A 113 1.03 -19.88 -12.11
CA GLU A 113 0.11 -19.93 -10.97
C GLU A 113 -0.05 -18.57 -10.27
N LYS A 114 1.04 -17.80 -10.14
CA LYS A 114 0.96 -16.44 -9.58
C LYS A 114 0.18 -15.49 -10.47
N ILE A 115 0.40 -15.56 -11.78
CA ILE A 115 -0.32 -14.74 -12.75
C ILE A 115 -1.80 -15.13 -12.72
N LYS A 116 -2.14 -16.42 -12.74
CA LYS A 116 -3.52 -16.93 -12.63
C LYS A 116 -4.21 -16.40 -11.36
N THR A 117 -3.56 -16.43 -10.22
CA THR A 117 -4.12 -15.92 -8.96
C THR A 117 -4.56 -14.46 -9.04
N ILE A 118 -3.87 -13.67 -9.87
CA ILE A 118 -4.17 -12.25 -10.07
C ILE A 118 -5.25 -12.08 -11.15
N THR A 119 -5.08 -12.74 -12.28
CA THR A 119 -5.92 -12.54 -13.46
C THR A 119 -7.29 -13.19 -13.33
N SER A 120 -7.42 -14.31 -12.60
CA SER A 120 -8.71 -14.97 -12.37
C SER A 120 -9.70 -14.14 -11.53
N LYS A 121 -9.22 -13.12 -10.84
CA LYS A 121 -10.09 -12.24 -10.05
C LYS A 121 -11.11 -11.46 -10.87
N VAL A 122 -10.86 -11.27 -12.17
CA VAL A 122 -11.79 -10.58 -13.07
C VAL A 122 -12.78 -11.53 -13.76
N GLU A 123 -12.63 -12.85 -13.59
CA GLU A 123 -13.60 -13.82 -14.14
C GLU A 123 -14.97 -13.64 -13.48
N LYS A 124 -16.01 -13.70 -14.29
CA LYS A 124 -17.43 -13.47 -13.91
C LYS A 124 -17.77 -12.00 -13.58
N TYR A 125 -16.82 -11.08 -13.77
CA TYR A 125 -17.05 -9.64 -13.63
C TYR A 125 -17.19 -8.98 -15.01
N PRO A 126 -17.80 -7.79 -15.08
CA PRO A 126 -17.87 -7.03 -16.32
C PRO A 126 -16.48 -6.69 -16.87
N PHE A 127 -16.34 -6.70 -18.19
CA PHE A 127 -15.12 -6.24 -18.85
C PHE A 127 -15.09 -4.71 -18.86
N VAL A 128 -14.18 -4.13 -18.09
CA VAL A 128 -13.94 -2.68 -18.05
C VAL A 128 -12.49 -2.43 -18.45
N GLU A 129 -12.30 -1.76 -19.58
CA GLU A 129 -10.97 -1.59 -20.19
C GLU A 129 -9.97 -0.89 -19.22
N SER A 130 -10.42 0.10 -18.45
CA SER A 130 -9.57 0.78 -17.46
C SER A 130 -9.07 -0.16 -16.37
N GLU A 131 -9.92 -1.05 -15.85
CA GLU A 131 -9.54 -2.04 -14.83
C GLU A 131 -8.55 -3.08 -15.37
N ILE A 132 -8.73 -3.48 -16.63
CA ILE A 132 -7.79 -4.40 -17.30
C ILE A 132 -6.44 -3.72 -17.50
N ASN A 133 -6.42 -2.44 -17.86
CA ASN A 133 -5.17 -1.67 -17.97
C ASN A 133 -4.45 -1.52 -16.63
N ASP A 134 -5.17 -1.30 -15.55
CA ASP A 134 -4.60 -1.29 -14.20
C ASP A 134 -4.03 -2.66 -13.82
N GLN A 135 -4.73 -3.74 -14.15
CA GLN A 135 -4.25 -5.10 -13.93
C GLN A 135 -2.98 -5.39 -14.76
N ILE A 136 -2.91 -4.96 -16.02
CA ILE A 136 -1.70 -5.05 -16.86
C ILE A 136 -0.52 -4.34 -16.19
N ASN A 137 -0.72 -3.14 -15.68
CA ASN A 137 0.32 -2.38 -14.99
C ASN A 137 0.78 -3.10 -13.71
N LEU A 138 -0.15 -3.64 -12.94
CA LEU A 138 0.15 -4.46 -11.77
C LEU A 138 0.99 -5.68 -12.13
N LEU A 139 0.59 -6.44 -13.16
CA LEU A 139 1.31 -7.61 -13.66
C LEU A 139 2.72 -7.25 -14.13
N LYS A 140 2.88 -6.17 -14.90
CA LYS A 140 4.20 -5.68 -15.34
C LYS A 140 5.10 -5.32 -14.15
N ASN A 141 4.56 -4.68 -13.11
CA ASN A 141 5.32 -4.36 -11.90
C ASN A 141 5.74 -5.61 -11.12
N ILE A 142 4.85 -6.59 -11.01
CA ILE A 142 5.16 -7.89 -10.40
C ILE A 142 6.26 -8.60 -11.20
N LEU A 143 6.15 -8.67 -12.51
CA LEU A 143 7.15 -9.32 -13.36
C LEU A 143 8.51 -8.61 -13.28
N LYS A 144 8.52 -7.27 -13.18
CA LYS A 144 9.77 -6.52 -12.89
C LYS A 144 10.40 -6.93 -11.57
N SER A 145 9.62 -7.19 -10.53
CA SER A 145 10.16 -7.64 -9.23
C SER A 145 10.84 -9.01 -9.33
N TYR A 146 10.46 -9.83 -10.32
CA TYR A 146 11.10 -11.09 -10.66
C TYR A 146 12.26 -10.96 -11.66
N GLY A 147 12.53 -9.73 -12.12
CA GLY A 147 13.64 -9.43 -13.05
C GLY A 147 13.27 -9.35 -14.53
N TYR A 148 12.00 -9.48 -14.88
CA TYR A 148 11.52 -9.33 -16.26
C TYR A 148 11.21 -7.84 -16.54
N TYR A 149 12.22 -7.06 -16.91
CA TYR A 149 12.08 -5.61 -17.07
C TYR A 149 11.52 -5.20 -18.42
N PHE A 150 11.67 -6.03 -19.44
CA PHE A 150 11.26 -5.73 -20.83
C PHE A 150 10.11 -6.63 -21.28
N VAL A 151 9.29 -7.08 -20.32
CA VAL A 151 8.10 -7.86 -20.67
C VAL A 151 7.16 -7.06 -21.56
N LYS A 152 6.75 -7.67 -22.66
CA LYS A 152 5.61 -7.23 -23.42
C LYS A 152 4.41 -8.02 -22.95
N LEU A 153 3.33 -7.33 -22.71
CA LEU A 153 2.04 -7.89 -22.30
C LEU A 153 0.97 -7.18 -23.11
N GLU A 154 0.34 -7.95 -23.94
CA GLU A 154 -0.80 -7.54 -24.75
C GLU A 154 -2.04 -8.28 -24.29
N THR A 155 -3.20 -7.65 -24.45
CA THR A 155 -4.49 -8.28 -24.14
C THR A 155 -5.39 -8.22 -25.36
N SER A 156 -6.16 -9.27 -25.55
CA SER A 156 -7.20 -9.34 -26.56
C SER A 156 -8.45 -9.98 -25.97
N ILE A 157 -9.60 -9.75 -26.62
CA ILE A 157 -10.87 -10.36 -26.24
C ILE A 157 -11.37 -11.24 -27.36
N GLN A 158 -11.84 -12.42 -27.00
CA GLN A 158 -12.60 -13.29 -27.89
C GLN A 158 -14.06 -13.20 -27.49
N GLN A 159 -14.89 -12.71 -28.38
CA GLN A 159 -16.32 -12.58 -28.16
C GLN A 159 -17.00 -13.97 -28.15
N ASN A 160 -17.88 -14.17 -27.17
CA ASN A 160 -18.74 -15.35 -27.06
C ASN A 160 -20.20 -14.96 -27.22
N ILE A 161 -21.07 -15.95 -27.15
CA ILE A 161 -22.52 -15.76 -27.14
C ILE A 161 -22.94 -15.12 -25.80
N ASN A 162 -24.12 -14.47 -25.76
CA ASN A 162 -24.72 -13.88 -24.55
C ASN A 162 -23.89 -12.75 -23.91
N ASN A 163 -23.41 -11.84 -24.75
CA ASN A 163 -22.65 -10.67 -24.31
C ASN A 163 -21.56 -11.03 -23.29
N SER A 164 -20.73 -12.02 -23.61
CA SER A 164 -19.58 -12.45 -22.80
C SER A 164 -18.33 -12.57 -23.64
N VAL A 165 -17.17 -12.50 -22.97
CA VAL A 165 -15.85 -12.55 -23.61
C VAL A 165 -14.91 -13.49 -22.86
N ASN A 166 -13.96 -14.08 -23.58
CA ASN A 166 -12.75 -14.62 -22.98
C ASN A 166 -11.66 -13.56 -23.09
N LEU A 167 -11.03 -13.23 -21.97
CA LEU A 167 -9.92 -12.28 -21.91
C LEU A 167 -8.60 -13.05 -22.07
N ILE A 168 -7.82 -12.68 -23.07
CA ILE A 168 -6.55 -13.34 -23.39
C ILE A 168 -5.42 -12.41 -23.00
N TYR A 169 -4.45 -12.92 -22.22
CA TYR A 169 -3.20 -12.27 -21.90
C TYR A 169 -2.06 -12.96 -22.64
N ASP A 170 -1.41 -12.25 -23.54
CA ASP A 170 -0.26 -12.73 -24.29
C ASP A 170 1.03 -12.13 -23.74
N PHE A 171 1.86 -12.97 -23.14
CA PHE A 171 3.11 -12.57 -22.52
C PHE A 171 4.31 -12.91 -23.39
N GLU A 172 5.17 -11.91 -23.66
CA GLU A 172 6.54 -12.09 -24.08
C GLU A 172 7.45 -11.68 -22.92
N LEU A 173 7.84 -12.64 -22.07
CA LEU A 173 8.62 -12.35 -20.86
C LEU A 173 10.03 -11.85 -21.16
N GLY A 174 10.66 -12.35 -22.21
CA GLY A 174 12.07 -12.11 -22.50
C GLY A 174 13.01 -12.70 -21.44
N ASP A 175 14.25 -12.30 -21.48
CA ASP A 175 15.28 -12.74 -20.52
C ASP A 175 15.20 -11.97 -19.20
N ILE A 176 15.60 -12.66 -18.12
CA ILE A 176 15.72 -12.01 -16.82
C ILE A 176 16.90 -11.03 -16.84
N ALA A 177 16.65 -9.81 -16.39
CA ALA A 177 17.64 -8.75 -16.30
C ALA A 177 18.80 -9.15 -15.35
N LYS A 178 20.05 -8.96 -15.81
CA LYS A 178 21.27 -9.32 -15.10
C LYS A 178 22.04 -8.07 -14.66
N ILE A 179 22.62 -8.11 -13.47
CA ILE A 179 23.51 -7.06 -12.98
C ILE A 179 24.90 -7.32 -13.57
N LYS A 180 25.33 -6.51 -14.51
CA LYS A 180 26.65 -6.60 -15.13
C LYS A 180 27.72 -5.94 -14.28
N LYS A 181 27.36 -4.80 -13.65
CA LYS A 181 28.29 -3.98 -12.89
C LYS A 181 27.59 -3.34 -11.69
N ILE A 182 28.31 -3.21 -10.60
CA ILE A 182 27.85 -2.49 -9.39
C ILE A 182 28.85 -1.39 -9.09
N ASN A 183 28.38 -0.15 -9.06
CA ASN A 183 29.21 1.02 -8.77
C ASN A 183 28.71 1.72 -7.50
N PHE A 184 29.67 2.25 -6.75
CA PHE A 184 29.41 3.12 -5.60
C PHE A 184 30.04 4.49 -5.91
N ILE A 185 29.22 5.53 -5.93
CA ILE A 185 29.59 6.90 -6.26
C ILE A 185 29.25 7.86 -5.11
N GLY A 186 29.72 9.10 -5.21
CA GLY A 186 29.49 10.15 -4.20
C GLY A 186 30.49 10.11 -3.04
N ASP A 187 30.13 10.71 -1.91
CA ASP A 187 30.96 10.76 -0.69
C ASP A 187 30.79 9.46 0.11
N LYS A 188 31.45 8.40 -0.35
CA LYS A 188 31.26 7.04 0.14
C LYS A 188 32.15 6.64 1.33
N ILE A 189 33.17 7.40 1.67
CA ILE A 189 34.10 7.16 2.81
C ILE A 189 34.77 5.77 2.80
N PHE A 190 34.00 4.70 2.55
CA PHE A 190 34.48 3.32 2.57
C PHE A 190 34.87 2.84 1.14
N ARG A 191 35.82 1.89 1.09
CA ARG A 191 36.22 1.26 -0.18
C ARG A 191 35.11 0.41 -0.77
N ASP A 192 35.04 0.33 -2.10
CA ASP A 192 34.01 -0.43 -2.84
C ASP A 192 33.93 -1.90 -2.39
N ASN A 193 35.07 -2.56 -2.15
CA ASN A 193 35.09 -3.93 -1.68
C ASN A 193 34.41 -4.09 -0.30
N THR A 194 34.55 -3.09 0.58
CA THR A 194 33.83 -3.10 1.87
C THR A 194 32.34 -2.98 1.66
N LEU A 195 31.91 -2.07 0.79
CA LEU A 195 30.49 -1.84 0.50
C LEU A 195 29.86 -3.04 -0.24
N ARG A 196 30.62 -3.69 -1.16
CA ARG A 196 30.16 -4.92 -1.83
C ARG A 196 29.87 -6.06 -0.86
N ASN A 197 30.61 -6.15 0.26
CA ASN A 197 30.38 -7.17 1.28
C ASN A 197 29.14 -6.87 2.16
N VAL A 198 28.59 -5.67 2.11
CA VAL A 198 27.38 -5.26 2.84
C VAL A 198 26.12 -5.64 2.08
N ILE A 199 26.13 -5.52 0.75
CA ILE A 199 24.99 -5.76 -0.11
C ILE A 199 24.80 -7.25 -0.43
N LEU A 200 23.60 -7.61 -0.86
CA LEU A 200 23.26 -8.96 -1.36
C LEU A 200 23.42 -9.08 -2.88
N SER A 201 23.15 -7.99 -3.59
CA SER A 201 23.27 -7.98 -5.06
C SER A 201 24.70 -8.24 -5.50
N GLU A 202 24.85 -9.04 -6.56
CA GLU A 202 26.14 -9.45 -7.09
C GLU A 202 26.24 -9.18 -8.59
N GLU A 203 27.45 -8.91 -9.05
CA GLU A 203 27.75 -8.84 -10.48
C GLU A 203 27.69 -10.23 -11.13
N THR A 204 27.15 -10.30 -12.35
CA THR A 204 27.17 -11.51 -13.17
C THR A 204 28.60 -11.82 -13.57
N LYS A 205 29.09 -13.00 -13.17
CA LYS A 205 30.40 -13.54 -13.55
C LYS A 205 30.23 -14.97 -14.02
N PHE A 206 31.07 -15.44 -14.96
CA PHE A 206 30.92 -16.77 -15.60
C PHE A 206 30.99 -17.92 -14.60
N TRP A 207 31.70 -17.74 -13.46
CA TRP A 207 31.81 -18.76 -12.39
C TRP A 207 30.70 -18.67 -11.33
N LYS A 208 29.83 -17.64 -11.37
CA LYS A 208 28.71 -17.47 -10.44
C LYS A 208 27.38 -17.96 -11.06
N PHE A 209 27.34 -19.23 -11.47
CA PHE A 209 26.15 -19.77 -12.15
C PHE A 209 25.06 -20.23 -11.18
N LEU A 210 25.38 -20.52 -9.91
CA LEU A 210 24.43 -21.03 -8.92
C LEU A 210 23.68 -19.94 -8.13
N THR A 211 24.13 -18.69 -8.15
CA THR A 211 23.52 -17.62 -7.38
C THR A 211 22.42 -16.88 -8.16
N ASN A 212 21.30 -16.59 -7.51
CA ASN A 212 20.24 -15.73 -8.05
C ASN A 212 20.49 -14.24 -7.76
N ASN A 213 21.51 -13.89 -6.97
CA ASN A 213 21.83 -12.53 -6.58
C ASN A 213 22.36 -11.66 -7.73
N LYS A 214 22.73 -12.28 -8.85
CA LYS A 214 23.15 -11.64 -10.09
C LYS A 214 22.02 -11.09 -10.96
N PHE A 215 20.75 -11.50 -10.68
CA PHE A 215 19.60 -10.99 -11.41
C PHE A 215 19.12 -9.68 -10.79
N LEU A 216 18.69 -8.74 -11.62
CA LEU A 216 18.16 -7.48 -11.16
C LEU A 216 16.81 -7.73 -10.46
N ASN A 217 16.68 -7.29 -9.21
CA ASN A 217 15.48 -7.48 -8.40
C ASN A 217 15.26 -6.25 -7.52
N ALA A 218 14.15 -5.55 -7.71
CA ALA A 218 13.85 -4.29 -7.03
C ALA A 218 13.80 -4.45 -5.50
N ASN A 219 13.19 -5.52 -4.99
CA ASN A 219 13.09 -5.76 -3.55
C ASN A 219 14.47 -6.00 -2.92
N ARG A 220 15.35 -6.73 -3.62
CA ARG A 220 16.73 -6.94 -3.17
C ARG A 220 17.53 -5.65 -3.18
N ILE A 221 17.36 -4.80 -4.21
CA ILE A 221 18.03 -3.50 -4.29
C ILE A 221 17.59 -2.60 -3.13
N ASN A 222 16.30 -2.56 -2.80
CA ASN A 222 15.79 -1.81 -1.64
C ASN A 222 16.39 -2.34 -0.32
N LEU A 223 16.53 -3.66 -0.20
CA LEU A 223 17.19 -4.27 0.96
C LEU A 223 18.70 -3.92 1.00
N ASP A 224 19.37 -3.86 -0.14
CA ASP A 224 20.77 -3.44 -0.22
C ASP A 224 20.95 -1.98 0.21
N VAL A 225 20.05 -1.08 -0.20
CA VAL A 225 20.02 0.31 0.27
C VAL A 225 19.86 0.36 1.79
N ALA A 226 18.90 -0.37 2.34
CA ALA A 226 18.68 -0.44 3.79
C ALA A 226 19.89 -1.01 4.55
N ARG A 227 20.58 -2.01 3.98
CA ARG A 227 21.80 -2.58 4.58
C ARG A 227 22.97 -1.60 4.57
N LEU A 228 23.14 -0.86 3.47
CA LEU A 228 24.15 0.21 3.39
C LEU A 228 23.81 1.32 4.38
N ASP A 229 22.58 1.78 4.46
CA ASP A 229 22.12 2.78 5.42
C ASP A 229 22.45 2.36 6.86
N ASN A 230 22.07 1.15 7.25
CA ASN A 230 22.38 0.59 8.56
C ASN A 230 23.89 0.44 8.78
N PHE A 231 24.66 0.08 7.75
CA PHE A 231 26.12 -0.03 7.84
C PHE A 231 26.77 1.32 8.17
N TYR A 232 26.31 2.40 7.52
CA TYR A 232 26.81 3.76 7.76
C TYR A 232 26.35 4.28 9.14
N LYS A 233 25.07 4.16 9.45
CA LYS A 233 24.51 4.59 10.75
C LYS A 233 25.15 3.87 11.93
N ASN A 234 25.51 2.59 11.78
CA ASN A 234 26.22 1.83 12.81
C ASN A 234 27.69 2.24 12.96
N ARG A 235 28.21 3.14 12.12
CA ARG A 235 29.58 3.63 12.15
C ARG A 235 29.69 5.14 12.44
N GLY A 236 28.58 5.72 12.85
CA GLY A 236 28.51 7.13 13.26
C GLY A 236 27.93 8.07 12.21
N PHE A 237 27.66 7.62 11.02
CA PHE A 237 27.13 8.47 9.95
C PHE A 237 25.60 8.55 10.03
N PHE A 238 25.11 9.30 11.01
CA PHE A 238 23.69 9.40 11.34
C PHE A 238 22.84 9.90 10.17
N LYS A 239 23.35 10.87 9.41
CA LYS A 239 22.69 11.50 8.26
C LYS A 239 23.04 10.86 6.91
N ALA A 240 23.61 9.67 6.92
CA ALA A 240 23.90 9.00 5.65
C ALA A 240 22.62 8.88 4.79
N ASP A 241 22.74 9.29 3.53
CA ASP A 241 21.67 9.15 2.52
C ASP A 241 22.21 8.28 1.38
N ILE A 242 21.51 7.19 1.12
CA ILE A 242 21.88 6.24 0.09
C ILE A 242 20.72 6.06 -0.88
N LYS A 243 20.99 6.32 -2.16
CA LYS A 243 20.04 6.13 -3.25
C LYS A 243 20.59 5.13 -4.26
N SER A 244 19.72 4.33 -4.85
CA SER A 244 20.09 3.42 -5.93
C SER A 244 19.45 3.85 -7.23
N THR A 245 20.16 3.67 -8.32
CA THR A 245 19.68 3.80 -9.68
C THR A 245 20.16 2.63 -10.52
N THR A 246 19.44 2.33 -11.60
CA THR A 246 19.85 1.31 -12.56
C THR A 246 19.91 1.93 -13.95
N ALA A 247 20.93 1.56 -14.71
CA ALA A 247 21.08 1.95 -16.12
C ALA A 247 21.20 0.69 -16.98
N VAL A 248 20.53 0.69 -18.14
CA VAL A 248 20.70 -0.37 -19.14
C VAL A 248 22.06 -0.21 -19.79
N ILE A 249 22.88 -1.27 -19.80
CA ILE A 249 24.19 -1.25 -20.47
C ILE A 249 24.06 -1.66 -21.92
N THR A 250 23.27 -2.71 -22.20
CA THR A 250 23.11 -3.29 -23.53
C THR A 250 21.67 -3.76 -23.74
N ASN A 251 21.30 -4.02 -25.01
CA ASN A 251 20.01 -4.61 -25.37
C ASN A 251 19.83 -6.07 -24.90
N GLU A 252 20.86 -6.67 -24.28
CA GLU A 252 20.86 -8.04 -23.77
C GLU A 252 20.38 -8.14 -22.30
N ASN A 253 19.50 -7.28 -21.85
CA ASN A 253 18.98 -7.24 -20.47
C ASN A 253 20.11 -7.16 -19.41
N GLN A 254 21.20 -6.44 -19.71
CA GLN A 254 22.30 -6.19 -18.80
C GLN A 254 22.19 -4.78 -18.20
N PHE A 255 22.33 -4.70 -16.89
CA PHE A 255 22.17 -3.47 -16.13
C PHE A 255 23.42 -3.15 -15.31
N GLU A 256 23.69 -1.86 -15.18
CA GLU A 256 24.55 -1.30 -14.16
C GLU A 256 23.69 -0.89 -12.96
N LEU A 257 24.06 -1.33 -11.75
CA LEU A 257 23.45 -0.92 -10.50
C LEU A 257 24.39 0.11 -9.85
N ILE A 258 23.87 1.29 -9.56
CA ILE A 258 24.64 2.41 -9.03
C ILE A 258 24.07 2.79 -7.67
N PHE A 259 24.90 2.77 -6.63
CA PHE A 259 24.58 3.32 -5.33
C PHE A 259 25.25 4.69 -5.20
N ASN A 260 24.45 5.75 -5.11
CA ASN A 260 24.91 7.09 -4.82
C ASN A 260 24.83 7.32 -3.31
N ILE A 261 25.97 7.56 -2.68
CA ILE A 261 26.15 7.63 -1.24
C ILE A 261 26.58 9.03 -0.86
N ASN A 262 25.83 9.63 0.06
CA ASN A 262 26.24 10.81 0.79
C ASN A 262 26.39 10.41 2.28
N ALA A 263 27.62 10.14 2.72
CA ALA A 263 27.86 9.68 4.08
C ALA A 263 27.59 10.77 5.12
N GLY A 264 27.85 12.03 4.77
CA GLY A 264 27.79 13.13 5.72
C GLY A 264 28.86 13.03 6.82
N GLU A 265 28.65 13.74 7.92
CA GLU A 265 29.59 13.79 9.04
C GLU A 265 29.32 12.70 10.08
N LYS A 266 30.33 12.47 10.95
CA LYS A 266 30.18 11.53 12.07
C LYS A 266 29.53 12.20 13.25
N PHE A 267 28.56 11.52 13.83
CA PHE A 267 27.85 11.91 15.03
C PHE A 267 28.30 11.07 16.24
N TYR A 268 28.13 11.65 17.42
CA TYR A 268 28.49 11.06 18.71
C TYR A 268 27.32 11.16 19.69
N PHE A 269 27.18 10.19 20.56
CA PHE A 269 26.19 10.27 21.64
C PHE A 269 26.57 11.40 22.62
N ASN A 270 25.61 12.22 22.98
CA ASN A 270 25.75 13.24 24.00
C ASN A 270 25.11 12.76 25.31
N ASP A 271 23.82 12.65 25.36
CA ASP A 271 23.07 12.24 26.54
C ASP A 271 21.90 11.33 26.19
N ILE A 272 21.44 10.56 27.20
CA ILE A 272 20.28 9.68 27.07
C ILE A 272 19.39 9.92 28.28
N SER A 273 18.18 10.38 28.02
CA SER A 273 17.16 10.67 29.01
C SER A 273 15.97 9.70 28.88
N PHE A 274 15.25 9.56 29.96
CA PHE A 274 14.05 8.74 30.04
C PHE A 274 12.83 9.64 30.29
N VAL A 275 11.71 9.30 29.72
CA VAL A 275 10.43 10.01 29.85
C VAL A 275 9.34 9.01 30.12
N ASN A 276 8.37 9.40 30.95
CA ASN A 276 7.25 8.54 31.41
C ASN A 276 7.72 7.26 32.12
N GLU A 277 8.78 7.39 32.91
CA GLU A 277 9.41 6.28 33.63
C GLU A 277 8.70 5.89 34.93
N GLU A 278 7.63 6.61 35.31
CA GLU A 278 6.93 6.54 36.61
C GLU A 278 6.38 5.11 36.91
N ASN A 279 6.14 4.33 35.88
CA ASN A 279 5.60 2.97 36.00
C ASN A 279 6.67 1.90 36.18
N LEU A 280 7.94 2.27 36.21
CA LEU A 280 9.07 1.33 36.35
C LEU A 280 9.80 1.54 37.68
N PRO A 281 10.38 0.47 38.30
CA PRO A 281 11.16 0.59 39.50
C PRO A 281 12.38 1.51 39.30
N GLU A 282 12.65 2.40 40.28
CA GLU A 282 13.77 3.35 40.23
C GLU A 282 15.13 2.64 40.06
N GLU A 283 15.28 1.46 40.64
CA GLU A 283 16.48 0.63 40.48
C GLU A 283 16.69 0.21 39.02
N THR A 284 15.61 -0.15 38.33
CA THR A 284 15.64 -0.51 36.91
C THR A 284 16.11 0.63 36.06
N ILE A 285 15.51 1.80 36.21
CA ILE A 285 15.88 3.02 35.50
C ILE A 285 17.34 3.37 35.78
N SER A 286 17.78 3.35 37.03
CA SER A 286 19.16 3.62 37.41
C SER A 286 20.17 2.66 36.75
N ASN A 287 19.82 1.37 36.64
CA ASN A 287 20.68 0.38 35.97
C ASN A 287 20.80 0.65 34.46
N PHE A 288 19.71 1.00 33.81
CA PHE A 288 19.75 1.37 32.39
C PHE A 288 20.47 2.71 32.19
N GLN A 289 20.26 3.72 33.03
CA GLN A 289 20.99 4.99 33.00
C GLN A 289 22.51 4.77 33.11
N LYS A 290 22.97 3.86 33.98
CA LYS A 290 24.40 3.48 34.07
C LYS A 290 24.91 2.81 32.80
N LYS A 291 24.11 1.96 32.13
CA LYS A 291 24.48 1.37 30.84
C LYS A 291 24.61 2.45 29.77
N PHE A 292 23.66 3.35 29.69
CA PHE A 292 23.59 4.41 28.68
C PHE A 292 24.66 5.47 28.89
N SER A 293 24.98 5.85 30.14
CA SER A 293 26.03 6.84 30.44
C SER A 293 27.40 6.44 29.87
N LYS A 294 27.66 5.13 29.74
CA LYS A 294 28.88 4.61 29.11
C LYS A 294 28.97 4.90 27.60
N LEU A 295 27.90 5.33 26.99
CA LEU A 295 27.84 5.67 25.56
C LEU A 295 28.23 7.13 25.30
N LYS A 296 28.21 7.99 26.30
CA LYS A 296 28.56 9.42 26.16
C LYS A 296 29.88 9.57 25.42
N ASN A 297 29.90 10.43 24.41
CA ASN A 297 31.05 10.71 23.52
C ASN A 297 31.53 9.52 22.67
N LYS A 298 30.83 8.36 22.69
CA LYS A 298 31.09 7.30 21.73
C LYS A 298 30.43 7.61 20.41
N LYS A 299 30.97 7.04 19.34
CA LYS A 299 30.37 7.16 18.01
C LYS A 299 28.92 6.65 18.03
N TYR A 300 28.05 7.40 17.39
CA TYR A 300 26.67 6.99 17.18
C TYR A 300 26.60 5.62 16.53
N SER A 301 25.64 4.81 16.94
CA SER A 301 25.34 3.51 16.34
C SER A 301 23.89 3.15 16.60
N LYS A 302 23.09 3.11 15.54
CA LYS A 302 21.67 2.72 15.61
C LYS A 302 21.49 1.32 16.18
N LYS A 303 22.41 0.39 15.84
CA LYS A 303 22.40 -0.97 16.39
C LYS A 303 22.54 -1.00 17.91
N ILE A 304 23.39 -0.15 18.47
CA ILE A 304 23.58 -0.09 19.93
C ILE A 304 22.29 0.37 20.59
N ILE A 305 21.64 1.41 20.07
CA ILE A 305 20.37 1.91 20.62
C ILE A 305 19.30 0.81 20.52
N ASN A 306 19.12 0.23 19.34
CA ASN A 306 18.13 -0.84 19.16
C ASN A 306 18.35 -2.02 20.11
N ASN A 307 19.60 -2.45 20.32
CA ASN A 307 19.89 -3.53 21.26
C ASN A 307 19.53 -3.14 22.69
N LEU A 308 19.85 -1.91 23.12
CA LEU A 308 19.53 -1.43 24.46
C LEU A 308 18.01 -1.30 24.68
N ILE A 309 17.26 -0.85 23.65
CA ILE A 309 15.80 -0.78 23.71
C ILE A 309 15.19 -2.20 23.73
N ASN A 310 15.72 -3.11 22.94
CA ASN A 310 15.29 -4.50 22.99
C ASN A 310 15.56 -5.14 24.36
N ASP A 311 16.77 -4.94 24.94
CA ASP A 311 17.08 -5.40 26.29
C ASP A 311 16.10 -4.82 27.33
N LEU A 312 15.66 -3.59 27.15
CA LEU A 312 14.74 -2.91 28.03
C LEU A 312 13.31 -3.43 27.84
N ASN A 313 12.86 -3.63 26.63
CA ASN A 313 11.57 -4.24 26.34
C ASN A 313 11.52 -5.71 26.82
N ASP A 314 12.58 -6.47 26.61
CA ASP A 314 12.67 -7.84 27.17
C ASP A 314 12.61 -7.85 28.70
N TYR A 315 13.25 -6.87 29.35
CA TYR A 315 13.19 -6.72 30.80
C TYR A 315 11.76 -6.40 31.26
N THR A 316 11.05 -5.46 30.64
CA THR A 316 9.67 -5.12 31.00
C THR A 316 8.73 -6.31 30.83
N LEU A 317 8.88 -7.07 29.75
CA LEU A 317 8.08 -8.27 29.49
C LEU A 317 8.31 -9.41 30.50
N LEU A 318 9.56 -9.57 30.97
CA LEU A 318 9.92 -10.64 31.90
C LEU A 318 9.63 -10.33 33.38
N ASN A 319 9.36 -9.07 33.72
CA ASN A 319 9.15 -8.62 35.10
C ASN A 319 7.73 -8.06 35.33
N ASP A 320 6.74 -8.64 34.65
CA ASP A 320 5.29 -8.29 34.77
C ASP A 320 4.89 -6.86 34.34
N PHE A 321 5.76 -6.13 33.66
CA PHE A 321 5.45 -4.85 33.02
C PHE A 321 4.99 -5.05 31.54
N VAL A 322 4.14 -6.05 31.34
CA VAL A 322 3.78 -6.58 30.00
C VAL A 322 3.14 -5.51 29.08
N PHE A 323 2.61 -4.46 29.68
CA PHE A 323 1.88 -3.41 28.96
C PHE A 323 2.70 -2.11 28.81
N ILE A 324 3.99 -2.16 29.06
CA ILE A 324 4.91 -1.03 28.87
C ILE A 324 5.83 -1.37 27.69
N ASN A 325 5.86 -0.48 26.70
CA ASN A 325 6.78 -0.56 25.58
C ASN A 325 7.75 0.62 25.63
N ALA A 326 9.03 0.33 25.43
CA ALA A 326 10.04 1.36 25.31
C ALA A 326 10.31 1.66 23.84
N SER A 327 10.20 2.91 23.47
CA SER A 327 10.60 3.46 22.18
C SER A 327 11.69 4.50 22.36
N PHE A 328 12.29 4.99 21.27
CA PHE A 328 13.29 6.05 21.37
C PHE A 328 13.12 7.08 20.27
N GLU A 329 13.48 8.31 20.62
CA GLU A 329 13.60 9.44 19.72
C GLU A 329 15.04 9.94 19.71
N GLU A 330 15.56 10.29 18.54
CA GLU A 330 16.90 10.82 18.34
C GLU A 330 16.82 12.30 18.05
N LYS A 331 17.39 13.11 18.94
CA LYS A 331 17.43 14.57 18.81
C LYS A 331 18.84 15.03 18.45
N GLU A 332 18.97 15.61 17.28
CA GLU A 332 20.22 16.21 16.83
C GLU A 332 20.55 17.49 17.63
N LEU A 333 21.82 17.64 17.95
CA LEU A 333 22.40 18.81 18.60
C LEU A 333 23.54 19.37 17.76
N PRO A 334 23.95 20.65 18.00
CA PRO A 334 25.17 21.19 17.43
C PRO A 334 26.41 20.32 17.71
N GLU A 335 27.48 20.53 16.94
CA GLU A 335 28.73 19.76 17.04
C GLU A 335 28.58 18.25 16.77
N ASN A 336 27.64 17.86 15.90
CA ASN A 336 27.41 16.48 15.51
C ASN A 336 27.13 15.53 16.68
N LYS A 337 26.34 15.99 17.62
CA LYS A 337 25.92 15.24 18.80
C LYS A 337 24.46 14.79 18.68
N ILE A 338 24.17 13.67 19.30
CA ILE A 338 22.80 13.08 19.36
C ILE A 338 22.43 12.88 20.83
N ASN A 339 21.29 13.43 21.22
CA ASN A 339 20.57 12.99 22.42
C ASN A 339 19.60 11.88 22.04
N VAL A 340 19.50 10.87 22.86
CA VAL A 340 18.50 9.81 22.74
C VAL A 340 17.51 9.97 23.88
N ILE A 341 16.23 10.08 23.54
CA ILE A 341 15.14 10.18 24.48
C ILE A 341 14.41 8.84 24.44
N VAL A 342 14.41 8.11 25.53
CA VAL A 342 13.69 6.85 25.66
C VAL A 342 12.33 7.15 26.27
N ASN A 343 11.26 6.83 25.52
CA ASN A 343 9.88 7.01 25.95
C ASN A 343 9.29 5.67 26.36
N PHE A 344 8.63 5.63 27.51
CA PHE A 344 7.83 4.50 27.94
C PHE A 344 6.37 4.80 27.65
N GLU A 345 5.71 3.92 26.95
CA GLU A 345 4.32 4.06 26.56
C GLU A 345 3.51 2.85 27.05
N ASP A 346 2.34 3.12 27.63
CA ASP A 346 1.39 2.07 27.95
C ASP A 346 0.79 1.54 26.63
N ILE A 347 0.91 0.24 26.41
CA ILE A 347 0.27 -0.41 25.27
C ILE A 347 -1.10 -0.95 25.69
N LYS A 348 -2.00 -1.06 24.71
CA LYS A 348 -3.32 -1.65 24.94
C LYS A 348 -3.16 -3.06 25.50
N LYS A 349 -3.82 -3.32 26.63
CA LYS A 349 -3.87 -4.65 27.23
C LYS A 349 -4.48 -5.64 26.24
N GLN A 350 -3.71 -6.62 25.82
CA GLN A 350 -4.17 -7.73 25.02
C GLN A 350 -4.07 -9.01 25.86
N TYR A 351 -5.07 -9.87 25.75
CA TYR A 351 -5.12 -11.13 26.46
C TYR A 351 -5.26 -12.27 25.47
N VAL A 352 -4.73 -13.44 25.82
CA VAL A 352 -4.89 -14.64 25.03
C VAL A 352 -6.33 -15.12 25.15
N GLU A 353 -7.12 -14.93 24.10
CA GLU A 353 -8.52 -15.36 24.10
C GLU A 353 -8.63 -16.87 23.96
N ARG A 354 -7.85 -17.45 23.05
CA ARG A 354 -7.90 -18.88 22.74
C ARG A 354 -6.59 -19.39 22.16
N ILE A 355 -6.18 -20.60 22.56
CA ILE A 355 -5.03 -21.32 22.01
C ILE A 355 -5.53 -22.52 21.21
N ASN A 356 -5.32 -22.51 19.89
CA ASN A 356 -5.66 -23.64 19.03
C ASN A 356 -4.38 -24.41 18.66
N ILE A 357 -4.36 -25.70 18.89
CA ILE A 357 -3.24 -26.59 18.57
C ILE A 357 -3.62 -27.43 17.34
N TYR A 358 -2.80 -27.38 16.30
CA TYR A 358 -3.03 -28.09 15.06
C TYR A 358 -1.88 -29.06 14.76
N GLY A 359 -2.19 -30.19 14.10
CA GLY A 359 -1.17 -31.14 13.62
C GLY A 359 -0.70 -32.17 14.65
N ASN A 360 -1.32 -32.24 15.83
CA ASN A 360 -1.00 -33.24 16.86
C ASN A 360 -1.85 -34.52 16.67
N PHE A 361 -1.37 -35.42 15.86
CA PHE A 361 -2.07 -36.69 15.61
C PHE A 361 -1.72 -37.84 16.60
N ILE A 362 -0.67 -37.66 17.41
CA ILE A 362 -0.11 -38.73 18.26
C ILE A 362 -0.14 -38.34 19.74
N THR A 363 0.00 -37.06 20.07
CA THR A 363 0.11 -36.58 21.45
C THR A 363 -1.24 -36.02 21.93
N ASP A 364 -1.62 -36.39 23.16
CA ASP A 364 -2.82 -35.78 23.77
C ASP A 364 -2.67 -34.26 23.87
N GLU A 365 -3.68 -33.51 23.41
CA GLU A 365 -3.69 -32.07 23.44
C GLU A 365 -3.43 -31.49 24.83
N LYS A 366 -3.93 -32.15 25.87
CA LYS A 366 -3.74 -31.77 27.26
C LYS A 366 -2.27 -31.74 27.68
N VAL A 367 -1.48 -32.67 27.15
CA VAL A 367 -0.02 -32.72 27.40
C VAL A 367 0.68 -31.55 26.70
N LEU A 368 0.25 -31.21 25.49
CA LEU A 368 0.79 -30.06 24.75
C LEU A 368 0.41 -28.74 25.43
N ARG A 369 -0.83 -28.58 25.85
CA ARG A 369 -1.28 -27.39 26.60
C ARG A 369 -0.50 -27.19 27.88
N ASN A 370 -0.26 -28.24 28.64
CA ASN A 370 0.54 -28.18 29.88
C ASN A 370 2.03 -27.86 29.67
N ALA A 371 2.51 -27.98 28.44
CA ALA A 371 3.89 -27.60 28.07
C ALA A 371 4.01 -26.13 27.66
N LEU A 372 2.90 -25.46 27.41
CA LEU A 372 2.91 -24.03 27.09
C LEU A 372 3.17 -23.21 28.36
N ILE A 373 3.85 -22.09 28.18
CA ILE A 373 4.16 -21.14 29.27
C ILE A 373 3.03 -20.10 29.42
N ILE A 374 2.20 -19.97 28.39
CA ILE A 374 1.07 -19.02 28.35
C ILE A 374 -0.23 -19.81 28.30
N ASP A 375 -1.21 -19.40 29.11
CA ASP A 375 -2.55 -19.95 29.15
C ASP A 375 -3.60 -18.98 28.52
N GLU A 376 -4.79 -19.53 28.24
CA GLU A 376 -5.95 -18.74 27.82
C GLU A 376 -6.40 -17.83 28.98
N GLY A 377 -6.55 -16.53 28.70
CA GLY A 377 -6.85 -15.50 29.70
C GLY A 377 -5.61 -14.76 30.21
N ASP A 378 -4.41 -15.25 29.94
CA ASP A 378 -3.18 -14.55 30.32
C ASP A 378 -2.97 -13.28 29.50
N PRO A 379 -2.26 -12.29 30.05
CA PRO A 379 -1.76 -11.17 29.24
C PRO A 379 -0.87 -11.70 28.10
N PHE A 380 -1.14 -11.27 26.86
CA PHE A 380 -0.34 -11.68 25.72
C PHE A 380 1.09 -11.14 25.86
N ASN A 381 2.05 -12.05 25.87
CA ASN A 381 3.48 -11.77 25.98
C ASN A 381 4.24 -12.49 24.87
N GLU A 382 4.76 -11.72 23.89
CA GLU A 382 5.44 -12.28 22.71
C GLU A 382 6.70 -13.10 23.08
N VAL A 383 7.43 -12.72 24.14
CA VAL A 383 8.62 -13.42 24.59
C VAL A 383 8.25 -14.77 25.19
N LEU A 384 7.21 -14.82 26.03
CA LEU A 384 6.73 -16.06 26.60
C LEU A 384 6.08 -16.96 25.53
N PHE A 385 5.34 -16.36 24.58
CA PHE A 385 4.77 -17.08 23.46
C PHE A 385 5.84 -17.77 22.59
N LYS A 386 6.95 -17.08 22.29
CA LYS A 386 8.08 -17.68 21.54
C LYS A 386 8.83 -18.76 22.30
N LYS A 387 8.73 -18.80 23.63
CA LYS A 387 9.34 -19.83 24.47
C LYS A 387 8.42 -21.03 24.74
N SER A 388 7.09 -20.84 24.52
CA SER A 388 6.09 -21.89 24.53
C SER A 388 6.17 -22.76 23.27
#